data_96a25747c2ebc17859ffb45ef4738722
#
_entry.id   96a25747c2ebc17859ffb45ef4738722
#
_cell.length_a   1.000
_cell.length_b   1.000
_cell.length_c   1.000
_cell.angle_alpha   90.00
_cell.angle_beta   90.00
_cell.angle_gamma   90.00
#
_symmetry.space_group_name_H-M   'P 1'
#
loop_
_entity.id
_entity.type
_entity.pdbx_description
1 polymer ?
#
loop_
_entity_poly.entity_id
_entity_poly.type
_entity_poly.pdbx_seq_one_letter_code
_entity_poly.pdbx_strand_id
1 'polypeptide(L)'
;MNELEQAGIEKAETADFLLFHLGWDKRWGTDSYFGDYPCIDDEVLRFILSTGKKGIGFDVIGMDPISDTNLPRHKKLFYEHDVINIENLCNLGKCGNDLFWFFALPLKWKNADGAPLRAIAFWV
;
A
#
# COMPACT_ATOMS: atom_id res chain seq x y z
N MET A 1 10.78 8.51 -5.92
CA MET A 1 11.07 9.29 -4.68
C MET A 1 10.35 10.63 -4.60
N ASN A 2 10.07 11.31 -5.70
CA ASN A 2 9.46 12.66 -5.65
C ASN A 2 8.17 12.75 -4.81
N GLU A 3 7.31 11.74 -4.83
CA GLU A 3 6.08 11.73 -4.05
C GLU A 3 6.34 11.56 -2.54
N LEU A 4 7.32 10.73 -2.17
CA LEU A 4 7.76 10.59 -0.79
C LEU A 4 8.47 11.86 -0.28
N GLU A 5 9.25 12.51 -1.14
CA GLU A 5 9.88 13.79 -0.81
C GLU A 5 8.84 14.87 -0.53
N GLN A 6 7.77 14.92 -1.33
CA GLN A 6 6.66 15.86 -1.11
C GLN A 6 5.90 15.58 0.19
N ALA A 7 5.75 14.32 0.58
CA ALA A 7 5.08 13.92 1.82
C ALA A 7 5.93 14.18 3.08
N GLY A 8 7.19 14.50 2.91
CA GLY A 8 8.15 14.68 4.00
C GLY A 8 8.81 13.35 4.40
N ILE A 9 10.05 13.16 3.99
CA ILE A 9 10.82 11.93 4.24
C ILE A 9 10.84 11.56 5.72
N GLU A 10 11.01 12.53 6.63
CA GLU A 10 11.05 12.29 8.07
C GLU A 10 9.75 11.65 8.60
N LYS A 11 8.58 12.09 8.10
CA LYS A 11 7.29 11.50 8.46
C LYS A 11 7.18 10.09 7.90
N ALA A 12 7.60 9.88 6.65
CA ALA A 12 7.60 8.57 6.02
C ALA A 12 8.54 7.59 6.73
N GLU A 13 9.69 8.05 7.21
CA GLU A 13 10.60 7.21 8.01
C GLU A 13 9.99 6.82 9.36
N THR A 14 9.28 7.73 10.01
CA THR A 14 8.65 7.51 11.32
C THR A 14 7.45 6.56 11.25
N ALA A 15 6.68 6.60 10.15
CA ALA A 15 5.46 5.82 10.00
C ALA A 15 5.73 4.30 9.94
N ASP A 16 4.92 3.51 10.63
CA ASP A 16 4.93 2.05 10.52
C ASP A 16 4.36 1.55 9.18
N PHE A 17 3.36 2.26 8.65
CA PHE A 17 2.69 1.97 7.39
C PHE A 17 2.79 3.14 6.43
N LEU A 18 2.99 2.86 5.14
CA LEU A 18 2.91 3.83 4.06
C LEU A 18 1.68 3.57 3.21
N LEU A 19 0.86 4.60 3.01
CA LEU A 19 -0.34 4.52 2.18
C LEU A 19 -0.14 5.38 0.92
N PHE A 20 -0.23 4.76 -0.24
CA PHE A 20 0.00 5.38 -1.55
C PHE A 20 -1.32 5.71 -2.22
N HIS A 21 -1.63 7.01 -2.31
CA HIS A 21 -2.79 7.52 -3.01
C HIS A 21 -2.47 7.72 -4.49
N LEU A 22 -2.92 6.81 -5.34
CA LEU A 22 -2.70 6.84 -6.79
C LEU A 22 -3.93 7.38 -7.54
N GLY A 23 -5.05 7.56 -6.84
CA GLY A 23 -6.33 8.02 -7.41
C GLY A 23 -7.02 6.96 -8.26
N TRP A 24 -6.61 5.71 -8.13
CA TRP A 24 -7.12 4.60 -8.93
C TRP A 24 -8.48 4.07 -8.44
N ASP A 25 -8.82 4.30 -7.18
CA ASP A 25 -10.10 3.95 -6.58
C ASP A 25 -11.31 4.50 -7.35
N LYS A 26 -11.13 5.60 -8.09
CA LYS A 26 -12.15 6.19 -8.97
C LYS A 26 -12.57 5.27 -10.12
N ARG A 27 -11.77 4.28 -10.43
CA ARG A 27 -12.04 3.27 -11.48
C ARG A 27 -12.71 2.01 -10.94
N TRP A 28 -12.93 1.93 -9.63
CA TRP A 28 -13.58 0.79 -8.99
C TRP A 28 -14.91 0.44 -9.65
N GLY A 29 -15.15 -0.84 -9.91
CA GLY A 29 -16.35 -1.34 -10.58
C GLY A 29 -16.35 -1.22 -12.11
N THR A 30 -15.24 -0.83 -12.73
CA THR A 30 -15.05 -0.80 -14.18
C THR A 30 -13.94 -1.74 -14.63
N ASP A 31 -13.97 -2.19 -15.90
CA ASP A 31 -12.91 -3.04 -16.45
C ASP A 31 -11.54 -2.33 -16.45
N SER A 32 -11.52 -1.00 -16.54
CA SER A 32 -10.29 -0.21 -16.51
C SER A 32 -9.57 -0.24 -15.15
N TYR A 33 -10.23 -0.69 -14.09
CA TYR A 33 -9.60 -0.89 -12.78
C TYR A 33 -8.49 -1.94 -12.83
N PHE A 34 -8.67 -2.97 -13.66
CA PHE A 34 -7.72 -4.07 -13.85
C PHE A 34 -6.71 -3.80 -14.99
N GLY A 35 -6.61 -2.55 -15.44
CA GLY A 35 -5.68 -2.13 -16.48
C GLY A 35 -4.26 -1.85 -15.95
N ASP A 36 -3.54 -1.00 -16.67
CA ASP A 36 -2.15 -0.61 -16.35
C ASP A 36 -2.14 0.38 -15.16
N TYR A 37 -2.37 -0.12 -13.96
CA TYR A 37 -2.30 0.71 -12.75
C TYR A 37 -0.84 1.04 -12.38
N PRO A 38 -0.61 2.19 -11.72
CA PRO A 38 0.72 2.54 -11.24
C PRO A 38 1.24 1.55 -10.21
N CYS A 39 2.49 1.15 -10.36
CA CYS A 39 3.20 0.30 -9.40
C CYS A 39 4.34 1.09 -8.76
N ILE A 40 4.76 0.69 -7.56
CA ILE A 40 5.95 1.25 -6.93
C ILE A 40 7.19 0.94 -7.77
N ASP A 41 8.10 1.90 -7.85
CA ASP A 41 9.40 1.71 -8.47
C ASP A 41 10.42 1.07 -7.51
N ASP A 42 11.61 0.78 -8.03
CA ASP A 42 12.68 0.15 -7.24
C ASP A 42 13.25 1.07 -6.17
N GLU A 43 13.11 2.38 -6.31
CA GLU A 43 13.58 3.35 -5.35
C GLU A 43 12.66 3.38 -4.12
N VAL A 44 11.35 3.42 -4.35
CA VAL A 44 10.33 3.29 -3.30
C VAL A 44 10.43 1.92 -2.61
N LEU A 45 10.65 0.84 -3.37
CA LEU A 45 10.86 -0.49 -2.81
C LEU A 45 12.06 -0.51 -1.86
N ARG A 46 13.21 0.04 -2.26
CA ARG A 46 14.40 0.15 -1.40
C ARG A 46 14.14 0.97 -0.14
N PHE A 47 13.41 2.07 -0.26
CA PHE A 47 13.03 2.90 0.89
C PHE A 47 12.18 2.10 1.90
N ILE A 48 11.15 1.39 1.44
CA ILE A 48 10.31 0.54 2.30
C ILE A 48 11.18 -0.47 3.07
N LEU A 49 12.07 -1.16 2.37
CA LEU A 49 12.93 -2.18 2.97
C LEU A 49 13.95 -1.59 3.95
N SER A 50 14.57 -0.45 3.61
CA SER A 50 15.61 0.17 4.46
C SER A 50 15.05 0.82 5.73
N THR A 51 13.78 1.20 5.74
CA THR A 51 13.14 1.87 6.87
C THR A 51 12.28 0.94 7.73
N GLY A 52 12.26 -0.36 7.43
CA GLY A 52 11.64 -1.38 8.28
C GLY A 52 10.12 -1.21 8.43
N LYS A 53 9.41 -0.89 7.35
CA LYS A 53 7.96 -0.72 7.38
C LYS A 53 7.26 -2.02 7.74
N LYS A 54 6.20 -1.94 8.54
CA LYS A 54 5.35 -3.07 8.89
C LYS A 54 4.36 -3.41 7.77
N GLY A 55 3.95 -2.40 7.01
CA GLY A 55 3.03 -2.60 5.90
C GLY A 55 2.94 -1.41 4.95
N ILE A 56 2.35 -1.67 3.81
CA ILE A 56 2.04 -0.69 2.78
C ILE A 56 0.61 -0.87 2.31
N GLY A 57 -0.01 0.19 1.83
CA GLY A 57 -1.36 0.15 1.31
C GLY A 57 -1.54 1.00 0.07
N PHE A 58 -2.47 0.59 -0.80
CA PHE A 58 -2.74 1.25 -2.08
C PHE A 58 -4.24 1.27 -2.39
N ASP A 59 -4.62 2.19 -3.25
CA ASP A 59 -5.92 2.22 -3.90
C ASP A 59 -5.95 1.48 -5.27
N VAL A 60 -5.04 0.52 -5.45
CA VAL A 60 -4.96 -0.40 -6.61
C VAL A 60 -5.06 -1.85 -6.15
N ILE A 61 -5.17 -2.77 -7.11
CA ILE A 61 -5.32 -4.21 -6.84
C ILE A 61 -4.03 -4.89 -6.41
N GLY A 62 -2.88 -4.27 -6.60
CA GLY A 62 -1.59 -4.88 -6.22
C GLY A 62 -0.40 -3.98 -6.51
N MET A 63 0.78 -4.42 -6.11
CA MET A 63 2.03 -3.69 -6.24
C MET A 63 2.89 -4.13 -7.43
N ASP A 64 2.52 -5.21 -8.09
CA ASP A 64 3.14 -5.68 -9.32
C ASP A 64 2.20 -5.47 -10.51
N PRO A 65 2.70 -5.22 -11.73
CA PRO A 65 1.87 -5.16 -12.92
C PRO A 65 1.05 -6.44 -13.08
N ILE A 66 -0.21 -6.30 -13.49
CA ILE A 66 -1.11 -7.44 -13.67
C ILE A 66 -0.59 -8.47 -14.70
N SER A 67 0.24 -8.01 -15.62
CA SER A 67 0.91 -8.85 -16.62
C SER A 67 2.11 -9.64 -16.09
N ASP A 68 2.65 -9.27 -14.92
CA ASP A 68 3.80 -9.95 -14.31
C ASP A 68 3.35 -11.02 -13.33
N THR A 69 3.22 -12.23 -13.82
CA THR A 69 2.81 -13.40 -13.02
C THR A 69 3.88 -13.86 -12.02
N ASN A 70 5.10 -13.36 -12.10
CA ASN A 70 6.16 -13.67 -11.13
C ASN A 70 6.01 -12.91 -9.82
N LEU A 71 5.26 -11.82 -9.79
CA LEU A 71 4.98 -11.00 -8.61
C LEU A 71 6.25 -10.66 -7.79
N PRO A 72 7.28 -10.04 -8.39
CA PRO A 72 8.58 -9.86 -7.73
C PRO A 72 8.51 -8.97 -6.49
N ARG A 73 7.68 -7.93 -6.50
CA ARG A 73 7.52 -7.02 -5.35
C ARG A 73 6.76 -7.69 -4.22
N HIS A 74 5.71 -8.46 -4.51
CA HIS A 74 5.01 -9.28 -3.51
C HIS A 74 5.96 -10.26 -2.84
N LYS A 75 6.78 -10.98 -3.61
CA LYS A 75 7.77 -11.91 -3.07
C LYS A 75 8.77 -11.19 -2.18
N LYS A 76 9.30 -10.07 -2.65
CA LYS A 76 10.31 -9.31 -1.93
C LYS A 76 9.78 -8.74 -0.61
N LEU A 77 8.63 -8.09 -0.64
CA LEU A 77 8.08 -7.42 0.54
C LEU A 77 7.42 -8.42 1.51
N PHE A 78 6.56 -9.27 1.02
CA PHE A 78 5.75 -10.13 1.86
C PHE A 78 6.52 -11.38 2.32
N TYR A 79 7.06 -12.17 1.39
CA TYR A 79 7.70 -13.46 1.77
C TYR A 79 9.10 -13.30 2.36
N GLU A 80 9.88 -12.32 1.91
CA GLU A 80 11.25 -12.15 2.40
C GLU A 80 11.36 -11.21 3.59
N HIS A 81 10.44 -10.26 3.75
CA HIS A 81 10.52 -9.18 4.74
C HIS A 81 9.29 -9.00 5.63
N ASP A 82 8.27 -9.84 5.50
CA ASP A 82 7.02 -9.79 6.30
C ASP A 82 6.26 -8.45 6.25
N VAL A 83 6.42 -7.69 5.16
CA VAL A 83 5.72 -6.42 4.97
C VAL A 83 4.29 -6.70 4.52
N ILE A 84 3.31 -6.31 5.33
CA ILE A 84 1.89 -6.49 5.02
C ILE A 84 1.49 -5.66 3.81
N ASN A 85 0.76 -6.25 2.87
CA ASN A 85 0.20 -5.56 1.72
C ASN A 85 -1.32 -5.37 1.89
N ILE A 86 -1.79 -4.13 1.77
CA ILE A 86 -3.21 -3.77 1.87
C ILE A 86 -3.64 -3.16 0.53
N GLU A 87 -4.57 -3.82 -0.13
CA GLU A 87 -4.99 -3.49 -1.48
C GLU A 87 -6.40 -2.92 -1.52
N ASN A 88 -6.75 -2.29 -2.64
CA ASN A 88 -8.11 -1.80 -2.91
C ASN A 88 -8.63 -0.82 -1.85
N LEU A 89 -7.75 -0.01 -1.29
CA LEU A 89 -8.16 1.09 -0.41
C LEU A 89 -8.92 2.16 -1.18
N CYS A 90 -9.74 2.91 -0.49
CA CYS A 90 -10.43 4.08 -1.06
C CYS A 90 -10.35 5.27 -0.10
N ASN A 91 -10.72 6.45 -0.60
CA ASN A 91 -10.72 7.70 0.17
C ASN A 91 -9.33 8.15 0.69
N LEU A 92 -8.23 7.61 0.19
CA LEU A 92 -6.88 7.98 0.61
C LEU A 92 -6.59 9.48 0.41
N GLY A 93 -7.18 10.12 -0.60
CA GLY A 93 -7.07 11.56 -0.81
C GLY A 93 -7.59 12.43 0.33
N LYS A 94 -8.38 11.87 1.25
CA LYS A 94 -8.85 12.56 2.46
C LYS A 94 -7.84 12.50 3.62
N CYS A 95 -6.83 11.64 3.52
CA CYS A 95 -5.87 11.42 4.61
C CYS A 95 -4.82 12.51 4.70
N GLY A 96 -4.52 13.22 3.60
CA GLY A 96 -3.44 14.20 3.57
C GLY A 96 -2.05 13.55 3.68
N ASN A 97 -1.06 14.35 4.00
CA ASN A 97 0.36 13.94 4.07
C ASN A 97 0.94 14.00 5.50
N ASP A 98 0.08 14.06 6.51
CA ASP A 98 0.49 14.04 7.91
C ASP A 98 0.38 12.64 8.51
N LEU A 99 1.05 12.43 9.64
CA LEU A 99 0.93 11.20 10.41
C LEU A 99 -0.49 11.08 11.01
N PHE A 100 -1.03 9.89 10.98
CA PHE A 100 -2.31 9.56 11.59
C PHE A 100 -2.28 8.14 12.16
N TRP A 101 -3.23 7.82 13.01
CA TRP A 101 -3.45 6.47 13.47
C TRP A 101 -4.15 5.66 12.39
N PHE A 102 -3.58 4.52 12.07
CA PHE A 102 -4.13 3.62 11.05
C PHE A 102 -4.51 2.28 11.66
N PHE A 103 -5.73 1.87 11.41
CA PHE A 103 -6.28 0.58 11.81
C PHE A 103 -6.63 -0.23 10.57
N ALA A 104 -6.04 -1.40 10.45
CA ALA A 104 -6.36 -2.39 9.43
C ALA A 104 -6.81 -3.67 10.14
N LEU A 105 -8.11 -3.96 10.11
CA LEU A 105 -8.76 -4.98 10.92
C LEU A 105 -9.26 -6.12 10.03
N PRO A 106 -8.43 -7.14 9.72
CA PRO A 106 -8.80 -8.26 8.87
C PRO A 106 -9.73 -9.24 9.59
N LEU A 107 -10.53 -9.95 8.80
CA LEU A 107 -11.26 -11.12 9.27
C LEU A 107 -10.26 -12.24 9.61
N LYS A 108 -10.48 -12.91 10.72
CA LYS A 108 -9.62 -14.00 11.19
C LYS A 108 -10.02 -15.34 10.53
N TRP A 109 -9.54 -15.58 9.33
CA TRP A 109 -9.74 -16.81 8.60
C TRP A 109 -8.59 -17.79 8.82
N LYS A 110 -8.93 -19.07 8.99
CA LYS A 110 -7.94 -20.12 9.16
C LYS A 110 -7.24 -20.42 7.82
N ASN A 111 -5.91 -20.46 7.83
CA ASN A 111 -5.07 -20.81 6.67
C ASN A 111 -5.27 -19.91 5.44
N ALA A 112 -5.67 -18.67 5.64
CA ALA A 112 -5.80 -17.69 4.56
C ALA A 112 -4.49 -16.88 4.41
N ASP A 113 -4.10 -16.64 3.17
CA ASP A 113 -2.99 -15.73 2.80
C ASP A 113 -3.43 -14.27 2.74
N GLY A 114 -4.74 -14.02 2.72
CA GLY A 114 -5.36 -12.71 2.77
C GLY A 114 -6.77 -12.77 3.33
N ALA A 115 -7.30 -11.61 3.72
CA ALA A 115 -8.67 -11.50 4.22
C ALA A 115 -9.24 -10.10 3.94
N PRO A 116 -10.56 -9.97 3.75
CA PRO A 116 -11.20 -8.66 3.74
C PRO A 116 -10.96 -7.95 5.07
N LEU A 117 -10.75 -6.64 4.99
CA LEU A 117 -10.53 -5.82 6.18
C LEU A 117 -11.32 -4.51 6.14
N ARG A 118 -11.48 -3.92 7.32
CA ARG A 118 -11.88 -2.53 7.46
C ARG A 118 -10.64 -1.68 7.77
N ALA A 119 -10.30 -0.76 6.86
CA ALA A 119 -9.26 0.24 7.08
C ALA A 119 -9.87 1.54 7.61
N ILE A 120 -9.27 2.10 8.65
CA ILE A 120 -9.73 3.35 9.28
C ILE A 120 -8.52 4.23 9.54
N ALA A 121 -8.61 5.51 9.15
CA ALA A 121 -7.67 6.55 9.52
C ALA A 121 -8.28 7.43 10.62
N PHE A 122 -7.48 7.78 11.63
CA PHE A 122 -7.91 8.57 12.77
C PHE A 122 -6.83 9.61 13.14
N TRP A 123 -7.26 10.85 13.33
CA TRP A 123 -6.42 11.97 13.79
C TRP A 123 -6.80 12.37 15.20
N VAL A 124 -5.81 12.71 15.98
CA VAL A 124 -5.99 13.27 17.31
C VAL A 124 -6.09 14.79 17.25
#